data_1356dc0ab178faa4606dcb844a565fe5
#
_entry.id   1356dc0ab178faa4606dcb844a565fe5
#
_cell.length_a   1.000
_cell.length_b   1.000
_cell.length_c   1.000
_cell.angle_alpha   90.00
_cell.angle_beta   90.00
_cell.angle_gamma   90.00
#
_symmetry.space_group_name_H-M   'P 1'
#
loop_
_entity.id
_entity.type
_entity.pdbx_description
1 polymer ?
#
loop_
_entity_poly.entity_id
_entity_poly.type
_entity_poly.pdbx_seq_one_letter_code
_entity_poly.pdbx_strand_id
1 'polypeptide(L)'
;FLKAKNFIEKNGEPVFLEFQTYRWFEHCGPNLDDHLKYRNKKELLYWKKNDPINILENFLIKKKWINNNSIKIMRNSIVKKINSAFRYAKQSPFPQKKDLYKYLYK
;
A
#
# COMPACT_ATOMS: atom_id res chain seq x y z
N PHE A 1 -4.82 -11.19 -11.97
CA PHE A 1 -3.90 -10.54 -12.92
C PHE A 1 -3.36 -11.53 -13.95
N LEU A 2 -2.65 -12.61 -13.56
CA LEU A 2 -2.03 -13.57 -14.49
C LEU A 2 -3.02 -14.15 -15.52
N LYS A 3 -4.23 -14.49 -15.10
CA LYS A 3 -5.27 -14.97 -16.04
C LYS A 3 -5.60 -13.94 -17.12
N ALA A 4 -5.72 -12.65 -16.74
CA ALA A 4 -5.98 -11.57 -17.67
C ALA A 4 -4.79 -11.35 -18.62
N LYS A 5 -3.57 -11.37 -18.10
CA LYS A 5 -2.35 -11.29 -18.91
C LYS A 5 -2.32 -12.39 -19.98
N ASN A 6 -2.50 -13.66 -19.56
CA ASN A 6 -2.48 -14.79 -20.47
C ASN A 6 -3.62 -14.71 -21.52
N PHE A 7 -4.78 -14.17 -21.12
CA PHE A 7 -5.89 -13.96 -22.06
C PHE A 7 -5.52 -12.94 -23.14
N ILE A 8 -4.95 -11.79 -22.73
CA ILE A 8 -4.51 -10.73 -23.65
C ILE A 8 -3.44 -11.28 -24.62
N GLU A 9 -2.44 -11.99 -24.10
CA GLU A 9 -1.36 -12.56 -24.91
C GLU A 9 -1.86 -13.60 -25.93
N LYS A 10 -2.90 -14.36 -25.56
CA LYS A 10 -3.46 -15.40 -26.44
C LYS A 10 -4.43 -14.85 -27.49
N ASN A 11 -5.26 -13.88 -27.12
CA ASN A 11 -6.40 -13.46 -27.94
C ASN A 11 -6.21 -12.07 -28.57
N GLY A 12 -5.26 -11.24 -28.08
CA GLY A 12 -5.08 -9.86 -28.53
C GLY A 12 -6.19 -8.91 -28.10
N GLU A 13 -7.07 -9.32 -27.18
CA GLU A 13 -8.23 -8.56 -26.75
C GLU A 13 -7.99 -7.88 -25.41
N PRO A 14 -8.57 -6.68 -25.15
CA PRO A 14 -8.44 -6.00 -23.87
C PRO A 14 -9.22 -6.72 -22.77
N VAL A 15 -8.75 -6.55 -21.52
CA VAL A 15 -9.41 -7.08 -20.33
C VAL A 15 -9.64 -5.97 -19.32
N PHE A 16 -10.86 -5.87 -18.81
CA PHE A 16 -11.19 -4.99 -17.69
C PHE A 16 -11.08 -5.77 -16.37
N LEU A 17 -10.36 -5.20 -15.40
CA LEU A 17 -10.19 -5.79 -14.07
C LEU A 17 -10.74 -4.83 -13.02
N GLU A 18 -11.69 -5.30 -12.22
CA GLU A 18 -12.19 -4.59 -11.05
C GLU A 18 -11.66 -5.24 -9.78
N PHE A 19 -11.00 -4.46 -8.94
CA PHE A 19 -10.49 -4.91 -7.65
C PHE A 19 -11.27 -4.22 -6.53
N GLN A 20 -11.95 -4.99 -5.71
CA GLN A 20 -12.61 -4.48 -4.51
C GLN A 20 -11.56 -4.25 -3.43
N THR A 21 -11.48 -3.03 -2.94
CA THR A 21 -10.50 -2.60 -1.93
C THR A 21 -11.18 -1.81 -0.83
N TYR A 22 -10.47 -1.60 0.26
CA TYR A 22 -10.92 -0.77 1.37
C TYR A 22 -9.79 0.12 1.87
N ARG A 23 -10.12 1.35 2.26
CA ARG A 23 -9.16 2.30 2.81
C ARG A 23 -9.28 2.35 4.33
N TRP A 24 -8.18 2.08 5.04
CA TRP A 24 -8.14 2.08 6.51
C TRP A 24 -8.17 3.49 7.10
N PHE A 25 -7.46 4.42 6.49
CA PHE A 25 -7.23 5.76 7.01
C PHE A 25 -8.10 6.81 6.32
N GLU A 26 -8.10 8.02 6.85
CA GLU A 26 -8.75 9.17 6.24
C GLU A 26 -8.18 9.49 4.84
N HIS A 27 -8.92 10.30 4.06
CA HIS A 27 -8.51 10.62 2.69
C HIS A 27 -7.24 11.49 2.66
N CYS A 28 -7.14 12.46 3.57
CA CYS A 28 -6.11 13.50 3.53
C CYS A 28 -4.96 13.29 4.53
N GLY A 29 -4.93 12.22 5.29
CA GLY A 29 -3.92 12.03 6.33
C GLY A 29 -3.78 10.60 6.84
N PRO A 30 -2.91 10.40 7.84
CA PRO A 30 -2.60 9.10 8.40
C PRO A 30 -3.54 8.68 9.54
N ASN A 31 -4.58 9.46 9.85
CA ASN A 31 -5.43 9.20 11.01
C ASN A 31 -6.57 8.24 10.66
N LEU A 32 -7.12 7.60 11.67
CA LEU A 32 -8.36 6.85 11.56
C LEU A 32 -9.54 7.83 11.62
N ASP A 33 -10.49 7.69 10.72
CA ASP A 33 -11.69 8.54 10.62
C ASP A 33 -12.98 7.80 11.06
N ASP A 34 -12.83 6.70 11.77
CA ASP A 34 -13.95 5.87 12.27
C ASP A 34 -14.90 6.64 13.19
N HIS A 35 -14.39 7.67 13.88
CA HIS A 35 -15.16 8.54 14.76
C HIS A 35 -16.17 9.43 14.02
N LEU A 36 -15.96 9.69 12.73
CA LEU A 36 -16.85 10.50 11.89
C LEU A 36 -18.14 9.77 11.50
N LYS A 37 -18.26 8.48 11.75
CA LYS A 37 -19.46 7.64 11.56
C LYS A 37 -20.05 7.62 10.14
N TYR A 38 -19.35 8.11 9.12
CA TYR A 38 -19.82 8.09 7.74
C TYR A 38 -19.64 6.72 7.08
N ARG A 39 -18.79 5.88 7.67
CA ARG A 39 -18.55 4.50 7.21
C ARG A 39 -19.22 3.50 8.14
N ASN A 40 -19.71 2.40 7.56
CA ASN A 40 -20.33 1.33 8.33
C ASN A 40 -19.28 0.57 9.14
N LYS A 41 -19.45 0.53 10.46
CA LYS A 41 -18.53 -0.18 11.37
C LYS A 41 -18.44 -1.69 11.06
N LYS A 42 -19.53 -2.32 10.62
CA LYS A 42 -19.51 -3.74 10.25
C LYS A 42 -18.65 -3.99 9.02
N GLU A 43 -18.72 -3.10 8.05
CA GLU A 43 -17.89 -3.15 6.85
C GLU A 43 -16.39 -2.97 7.19
N LEU A 44 -16.05 -2.00 8.02
CA LEU A 44 -14.69 -1.81 8.51
C LEU A 44 -14.14 -3.07 9.20
N LEU A 45 -14.94 -3.68 10.08
CA LEU A 45 -14.54 -4.91 10.79
C LEU A 45 -14.39 -6.10 9.83
N TYR A 46 -15.26 -6.21 8.84
CA TYR A 46 -15.14 -7.22 7.78
C TYR A 46 -13.81 -7.10 7.05
N TRP A 47 -13.47 -5.90 6.58
CA TRP A 47 -12.22 -5.66 5.86
C TRP A 47 -10.98 -5.82 6.75
N LYS A 48 -11.03 -5.39 8.03
CA LYS A 48 -9.94 -5.64 8.98
C LYS A 48 -9.68 -7.15 9.18
N LYS A 49 -10.74 -7.96 9.22
CA LYS A 49 -10.62 -9.41 9.29
C LYS A 49 -10.04 -10.01 8.00
N ASN A 50 -10.34 -9.40 6.87
CA ASN A 50 -9.90 -9.82 5.54
C ASN A 50 -8.73 -8.98 5.01
N ASP A 51 -7.87 -8.48 5.89
CA ASP A 51 -6.67 -7.75 5.50
C ASP A 51 -5.77 -8.64 4.61
N PRO A 52 -5.50 -8.24 3.35
CA PRO A 52 -4.75 -9.06 2.41
C PRO A 52 -3.30 -9.32 2.85
N ILE A 53 -2.69 -8.43 3.63
CA ILE A 53 -1.35 -8.63 4.17
C ILE A 53 -1.37 -9.76 5.18
N ASN A 54 -2.30 -9.74 6.14
CA ASN A 54 -2.42 -10.78 7.14
C ASN A 54 -2.78 -12.15 6.51
N ILE A 55 -3.65 -12.15 5.51
CA ILE A 55 -4.01 -13.36 4.77
C ILE A 55 -2.78 -13.95 4.08
N LEU A 56 -1.99 -13.11 3.41
CA LEU A 56 -0.79 -13.54 2.70
C LEU A 56 0.29 -14.03 3.68
N GLU A 57 0.56 -13.31 4.77
CA GLU A 57 1.52 -13.72 5.80
C GLU A 57 1.17 -15.11 6.36
N ASN A 58 -0.10 -15.33 6.72
CA ASN A 58 -0.58 -16.61 7.23
C ASN A 58 -0.45 -17.73 6.20
N PHE A 59 -0.76 -17.44 4.94
CA PHE A 59 -0.60 -18.40 3.85
C PHE A 59 0.87 -18.81 3.67
N LEU A 60 1.79 -17.85 3.65
CA LEU A 60 3.22 -18.10 3.45
C LEU A 60 3.82 -18.88 4.61
N ILE A 61 3.41 -18.57 5.86
CA ILE A 61 3.81 -19.33 7.06
C ILE A 61 3.29 -20.76 6.98
N LYS A 62 2.00 -20.96 6.66
CA LYS A 62 1.38 -22.29 6.51
C LYS A 62 2.09 -23.13 5.45
N LYS A 63 2.54 -22.52 4.38
CA LYS A 63 3.34 -23.17 3.33
C LYS A 63 4.80 -23.37 3.73
N LYS A 64 5.23 -22.90 4.90
CA LYS A 64 6.62 -22.93 5.37
C LYS A 64 7.61 -22.22 4.42
N TRP A 65 7.14 -21.28 3.61
CA TRP A 65 8.00 -20.50 2.73
C TRP A 65 8.69 -19.37 3.47
N ILE A 66 8.06 -18.87 4.52
CA ILE A 66 8.64 -17.89 5.46
C ILE A 66 8.27 -18.27 6.89
N ASN A 67 8.92 -17.64 7.86
CA ASN A 67 8.61 -17.78 9.28
C ASN A 67 8.40 -16.40 9.93
N ASN A 68 7.96 -16.39 11.19
CA ASN A 68 7.69 -15.15 11.94
C ASN A 68 8.93 -14.27 12.07
N ASN A 69 10.14 -14.84 12.16
CA ASN A 69 11.37 -14.08 12.22
C ASN A 69 11.63 -13.33 10.89
N SER A 70 11.40 -13.98 9.75
CA SER A 70 11.51 -13.36 8.44
C SER A 70 10.57 -12.15 8.30
N ILE A 71 9.31 -12.27 8.78
CA ILE A 71 8.34 -11.17 8.79
C ILE A 71 8.84 -10.03 9.68
N LYS A 72 9.34 -10.33 10.88
CA LYS A 72 9.90 -9.32 11.79
C LYS A 72 11.07 -8.57 11.15
N ILE A 73 11.97 -9.28 10.49
CA ILE A 73 13.12 -8.67 9.79
C ILE A 73 12.63 -7.74 8.67
N MET A 74 11.68 -8.18 7.84
CA MET A 74 11.10 -7.35 6.78
C MET A 74 10.44 -6.09 7.33
N ARG A 75 9.60 -6.22 8.36
CA ARG A 75 8.93 -5.07 9.01
C ARG A 75 9.95 -4.08 9.58
N ASN A 76 10.97 -4.57 10.27
CA ASN A 76 12.04 -3.71 10.79
C ASN A 76 12.81 -2.99 9.68
N SER A 77 13.08 -3.66 8.56
CA SER A 77 13.72 -3.05 7.40
C SER A 77 12.86 -1.94 6.79
N ILE A 78 11.55 -2.15 6.68
CA ILE A 78 10.61 -1.14 6.19
C ILE A 78 10.58 0.08 7.12
N VAL A 79 10.49 -0.13 8.44
CA VAL A 79 10.50 0.96 9.42
C VAL A 79 11.80 1.77 9.33
N LYS A 80 12.95 1.12 9.19
CA LYS A 80 14.23 1.81 9.00
C LYS A 80 14.23 2.67 7.73
N LYS A 81 13.71 2.15 6.60
CA LYS A 81 13.60 2.91 5.35
C LYS A 81 12.68 4.12 5.49
N ILE A 82 11.52 3.96 6.13
CA ILE A 82 10.57 5.05 6.39
C ILE A 82 11.24 6.13 7.23
N ASN A 83 11.88 5.77 8.35
CA ASN A 83 12.55 6.72 9.23
C ASN A 83 13.71 7.44 8.52
N SER A 84 14.44 6.76 7.65
CA SER A 84 15.47 7.37 6.83
C SER A 84 14.90 8.39 5.82
N ALA A 85 13.78 8.07 5.17
CA ALA A 85 13.09 8.97 4.26
C ALA A 85 12.58 10.24 4.98
N PHE A 86 11.98 10.09 6.16
CA PHE A 86 11.58 11.24 6.99
C PHE A 86 12.76 12.10 7.42
N ARG A 87 13.86 11.47 7.80
CA ARG A 87 15.09 12.22 8.17
C ARG A 87 15.63 12.98 6.96
N TYR A 88 15.72 12.34 5.82
CA TYR A 88 16.14 12.98 4.58
C TYR A 88 15.28 14.20 4.25
N ALA A 89 13.95 14.04 4.27
CA ALA A 89 13.03 15.15 4.00
C ALA A 89 13.21 16.32 4.97
N LYS A 90 13.35 16.05 6.28
CA LYS A 90 13.55 17.08 7.31
C LYS A 90 14.90 17.80 7.20
N GLN A 91 15.93 17.13 6.69
CA GLN A 91 17.27 17.68 6.53
C GLN A 91 17.48 18.34 5.15
N SER A 92 16.59 18.09 4.21
CA SER A 92 16.67 18.66 2.87
C SER A 92 16.39 20.17 2.91
N PRO A 93 17.16 20.97 2.13
CA PRO A 93 16.88 22.40 2.02
C PRO A 93 15.55 22.65 1.32
N PHE A 94 14.92 23.78 1.61
CA PHE A 94 13.75 24.21 0.86
C PHE A 94 14.11 24.53 -0.58
N PRO A 95 13.18 24.31 -1.54
CA PRO A 95 13.39 24.66 -2.95
C PRO A 95 13.74 26.16 -3.09
N GLN A 96 14.63 26.46 -4.04
CA GLN A 96 14.97 27.85 -4.35
C GLN A 96 13.93 28.45 -5.30
N LYS A 97 13.79 29.79 -5.29
CA LYS A 97 12.82 30.51 -6.16
C LYS A 97 12.98 30.13 -7.64
N LYS A 98 14.21 29.90 -8.12
CA LYS A 98 14.47 29.43 -9.50
C LYS A 98 13.91 28.05 -9.81
N ASP A 99 13.62 27.24 -8.82
CA ASP A 99 13.09 25.89 -9.01
C ASP A 99 11.60 25.87 -9.35
N LEU A 100 10.90 26.99 -9.13
CA LEU A 100 9.48 27.18 -9.50
C LEU A 100 9.24 27.02 -11.01
N TYR A 101 10.24 27.28 -11.82
CA TYR A 101 10.13 27.22 -13.30
C TYR A 101 10.76 25.97 -13.90
N LYS A 102 11.29 25.06 -13.06
CA LYS A 102 11.88 23.81 -13.52
C LYS A 102 10.83 22.72 -13.63
N TYR A 103 10.98 21.85 -14.61
CA TYR A 103 10.16 20.66 -14.81
C TYR A 103 8.67 20.92 -15.02
N LEU A 104 8.26 22.13 -15.42
CA LEU A 104 6.88 22.47 -15.75
C LEU A 104 6.46 21.85 -17.08
N TYR A 105 7.40 21.72 -18.01
CA TYR A 105 7.22 21.10 -19.30
C TYR A 105 8.41 20.16 -19.57
N LYS A 106 8.12 19.12 -20.33
CA LYS A 106 9.11 18.12 -20.73
C LYS A 106 9.61 18.44 -22.12
#